data_ffdfc63b70f003403cf82f61dfb2a648
#
_entry.id   ffdfc63b70f003403cf82f61dfb2a648
#
_cell.length_a   1.000
_cell.length_b   1.000
_cell.length_c   1.000
_cell.angle_alpha   90.00
_cell.angle_beta   90.00
_cell.angle_gamma   90.00
#
_symmetry.space_group_name_H-M   'P 1'
#
loop_
_entity.id
_entity.type
_entity.pdbx_description
1 polymer ?
#
loop_
_entity_poly.entity_id
_entity_poly.type
_entity_poly.pdbx_seq_one_letter_code
_entity_poly.pdbx_strand_id
1 'polypeptide(L)'
;VELCPALKGAPIVESWAGLRPMTPDGSPMVGQSSVEGVIVACGTYRNGWLLAPAIAQSIVSLIKGESGSVSNLQPFLPTRFPI
;
A
#
# COMPACT_ATOMS: atom_id res chain seq x y z
N VAL A 1 14.30 20.42 -5.71
CA VAL A 1 14.00 21.85 -5.97
C VAL A 1 13.61 22.05 -7.43
N GLU A 2 14.22 21.31 -8.35
CA GLU A 2 13.88 21.42 -9.78
C GLU A 2 12.44 21.03 -10.07
N LEU A 3 11.89 20.05 -9.33
CA LEU A 3 10.50 19.63 -9.50
C LEU A 3 9.52 20.58 -8.83
N CYS A 4 9.98 21.40 -7.88
CA CYS A 4 9.12 22.36 -7.20
C CYS A 4 9.93 23.64 -6.92
N PRO A 5 10.03 24.53 -7.92
CA PRO A 5 10.84 25.74 -7.79
C PRO A 5 10.43 26.66 -6.62
N ALA A 6 9.17 26.56 -6.18
CA ALA A 6 8.68 27.35 -5.05
C ALA A 6 9.41 27.03 -3.74
N LEU A 7 10.07 25.87 -3.66
CA LEU A 7 10.80 25.47 -2.48
C LEU A 7 12.23 25.97 -2.42
N LYS A 8 12.68 26.69 -3.46
CA LYS A 8 14.03 27.25 -3.49
C LYS A 8 14.22 28.19 -2.30
N GLY A 9 15.28 27.94 -1.52
CA GLY A 9 15.57 28.75 -0.35
C GLY A 9 14.79 28.40 0.91
N ALA A 10 13.85 27.45 0.82
CA ALA A 10 13.12 27.00 2.01
C ALA A 10 14.03 26.25 2.97
N PRO A 11 13.95 26.54 4.30
CA PRO A 11 14.78 25.85 5.27
C PRO A 11 14.33 24.42 5.50
N ILE A 12 15.29 23.54 5.79
CA ILE A 12 14.96 22.18 6.26
C ILE A 12 14.67 22.29 7.74
N VAL A 13 13.43 22.05 8.14
CA VAL A 13 13.00 22.14 9.53
C VAL A 13 13.41 20.90 10.31
N GLU A 14 13.28 19.73 9.68
CA GLU A 14 13.59 18.47 10.34
C GLU A 14 13.92 17.42 9.27
N SER A 15 14.84 16.51 9.62
CA SER A 15 15.20 15.39 8.74
C SER A 15 15.44 14.17 9.61
N TRP A 16 14.89 13.02 9.20
CA TRP A 16 15.05 11.77 9.94
C TRP A 16 15.05 10.58 8.99
N ALA A 17 15.39 9.40 9.52
CA ALA A 17 15.36 8.13 8.80
C ALA A 17 14.40 7.17 9.48
N GLY A 18 13.82 6.28 8.71
CA GLY A 18 12.93 5.25 9.19
C GLY A 18 13.00 4.00 8.32
N LEU A 19 12.38 2.93 8.77
CA LEU A 19 12.31 1.69 8.03
C LEU A 19 11.07 1.67 7.14
N ARG A 20 11.24 1.23 5.89
CA ARG A 20 10.12 1.03 4.97
C ARG A 20 9.55 -0.37 5.17
N PRO A 21 8.22 -0.53 5.19
CA PRO A 21 7.62 -1.86 5.29
C PRO A 21 7.78 -2.64 3.99
N MET A 22 8.40 -3.81 4.08
CA MET A 22 8.62 -4.69 2.93
C MET A 22 8.20 -6.11 3.29
N THR A 23 7.49 -6.75 2.37
CA THR A 23 7.13 -8.17 2.51
C THR A 23 8.25 -9.05 1.99
N PRO A 24 8.26 -10.36 2.34
CA PRO A 24 9.31 -11.26 1.85
C PRO A 24 9.42 -11.37 0.34
N ASP A 25 8.33 -11.23 -0.40
CA ASP A 25 8.34 -11.29 -1.86
C ASP A 25 8.41 -9.91 -2.54
N GLY A 26 8.49 -8.84 -1.75
CA GLY A 26 8.59 -7.48 -2.27
C GLY A 26 7.29 -6.89 -2.81
N SER A 27 6.19 -7.64 -2.79
CA SER A 27 4.87 -7.17 -3.23
C SER A 27 3.99 -6.81 -2.04
N PRO A 28 3.10 -5.81 -2.17
CA PRO A 28 2.23 -5.43 -1.06
C PRO A 28 1.26 -6.56 -0.66
N MET A 29 0.78 -6.49 0.57
CA MET A 29 -0.30 -7.34 1.05
C MET A 29 -1.58 -6.51 1.03
N VAL A 30 -2.54 -6.90 0.20
CA VAL A 30 -3.82 -6.19 0.04
C VAL A 30 -4.94 -7.21 -0.05
N GLY A 31 -5.89 -7.15 0.86
CA GLY A 31 -7.06 -8.00 0.80
C GLY A 31 -7.50 -8.56 2.14
N GLN A 32 -8.39 -9.52 2.07
CA GLN A 32 -8.93 -10.22 3.23
C GLN A 32 -7.86 -11.08 3.90
N SER A 33 -7.71 -10.94 5.21
CA SER A 33 -6.80 -11.77 5.99
C SER A 33 -7.45 -13.13 6.33
N SER A 34 -6.69 -13.98 7.02
CA SER A 34 -7.23 -15.26 7.53
C SER A 34 -8.25 -15.04 8.66
N VAL A 35 -8.28 -13.87 9.25
CA VAL A 35 -9.25 -13.51 10.29
C VAL A 35 -10.43 -12.82 9.63
N GLU A 36 -11.64 -13.37 9.83
CA GLU A 36 -12.85 -12.79 9.27
C GLU A 36 -13.05 -11.36 9.73
N GLY A 37 -13.38 -10.48 8.79
CA GLY A 37 -13.63 -9.06 9.07
C GLY A 37 -12.38 -8.20 9.11
N VAL A 38 -11.19 -8.78 8.94
CA VAL A 38 -9.93 -8.03 8.93
C VAL A 38 -9.37 -7.96 7.52
N ILE A 39 -9.25 -6.75 7.00
CA ILE A 39 -8.68 -6.47 5.69
C ILE A 39 -7.33 -5.80 5.90
N VAL A 40 -6.31 -6.26 5.16
CA VAL A 40 -4.94 -5.78 5.26
C VAL A 40 -4.58 -4.97 4.02
N ALA A 41 -3.90 -3.85 4.22
CA ALA A 41 -3.32 -3.05 3.14
C ALA A 41 -1.99 -2.49 3.63
N CYS A 42 -0.90 -3.17 3.33
CA CYS A 42 0.42 -2.77 3.81
C CYS A 42 1.53 -3.33 2.91
N GLY A 43 2.77 -3.02 3.25
CA GLY A 43 3.94 -3.59 2.58
C GLY A 43 4.22 -2.98 1.22
N THR A 44 3.87 -1.73 0.99
CA THR A 44 4.09 -1.06 -0.30
C THR A 44 5.56 -0.67 -0.54
N TYR A 45 6.40 -0.84 0.45
CA TYR A 45 7.84 -0.54 0.40
C TYR A 45 8.10 0.90 -0.06
N ARG A 46 8.53 1.11 -1.33
CA ARG A 46 8.85 2.44 -1.87
C ARG A 46 7.69 3.10 -2.60
N ASN A 47 6.60 2.36 -2.87
CA ASN A 47 5.57 2.77 -3.81
C ASN A 47 4.24 3.13 -3.15
N GLY A 48 4.24 3.42 -1.85
CA GLY A 48 3.00 3.70 -1.12
C GLY A 48 2.20 4.85 -1.70
N TRP A 49 2.87 5.96 -1.99
CA TRP A 49 2.21 7.14 -2.54
C TRP A 49 1.66 6.88 -3.95
N LEU A 50 2.45 6.21 -4.77
CA LEU A 50 2.06 5.89 -6.15
C LEU A 50 0.89 4.93 -6.19
N LEU A 51 0.89 3.91 -5.32
CA LEU A 51 -0.11 2.85 -5.31
C LEU A 51 -1.35 3.18 -4.47
N ALA A 52 -1.31 4.23 -3.65
CA ALA A 52 -2.39 4.53 -2.71
C ALA A 52 -3.76 4.64 -3.39
N PRO A 53 -3.94 5.35 -4.51
CA PRO A 53 -5.26 5.44 -5.14
C PRO A 53 -5.79 4.08 -5.61
N ALA A 54 -4.92 3.26 -6.22
CA ALA A 54 -5.31 1.95 -6.72
C ALA A 54 -5.66 0.99 -5.57
N ILE A 55 -4.87 1.02 -4.50
CA ILE A 55 -5.12 0.20 -3.31
C ILE A 55 -6.43 0.63 -2.64
N ALA A 56 -6.66 1.92 -2.49
CA ALA A 56 -7.90 2.44 -1.90
C ALA A 56 -9.13 2.00 -2.70
N GLN A 57 -9.06 2.11 -4.01
CA GLN A 57 -10.15 1.68 -4.89
C GLN A 57 -10.42 0.18 -4.77
N SER A 58 -9.35 -0.62 -4.71
CA SER A 58 -9.44 -2.06 -4.55
C SER A 58 -10.09 -2.46 -3.22
N ILE A 59 -9.72 -1.79 -2.14
CA ILE A 59 -10.29 -2.04 -0.81
C ILE A 59 -11.78 -1.68 -0.78
N VAL A 60 -12.16 -0.55 -1.35
CA VAL A 60 -13.57 -0.14 -1.43
C VAL A 60 -14.38 -1.18 -2.19
N SER A 61 -13.87 -1.63 -3.34
CA SER A 61 -14.54 -2.67 -4.14
C SER A 61 -14.66 -3.98 -3.38
N LEU A 62 -13.63 -4.35 -2.64
CA LEU A 62 -13.63 -5.56 -1.81
C LEU A 62 -14.71 -5.48 -0.72
N ILE A 63 -14.82 -4.34 -0.05
CA ILE A 63 -15.84 -4.12 0.99
C ILE A 63 -17.24 -4.20 0.39
N LYS A 64 -17.43 -3.68 -0.82
CA LYS A 64 -18.70 -3.72 -1.53
C LYS A 64 -19.04 -5.10 -2.11
N GLY A 65 -18.09 -6.03 -2.08
CA GLY A 65 -18.30 -7.38 -2.62
C GLY A 65 -18.22 -7.49 -4.12
N GLU A 66 -17.53 -6.57 -4.78
CA GLU A 66 -17.35 -6.62 -6.25
C GLU A 66 -16.34 -7.69 -6.63
N SER A 67 -16.79 -8.70 -7.38
CA SER A 67 -16.00 -9.90 -7.69
C SER A 67 -14.75 -9.64 -8.53
N GLY A 68 -14.77 -8.63 -9.39
CA GLY A 68 -13.61 -8.29 -10.23
C GLY A 68 -12.38 -7.87 -9.42
N SER A 69 -12.58 -7.20 -8.30
CA SER A 69 -11.51 -6.75 -7.44
C SER A 69 -10.80 -7.91 -6.75
N VAL A 70 -11.54 -8.95 -6.38
CA VAL A 70 -10.97 -10.14 -5.74
C VAL A 70 -9.97 -10.83 -6.67
N SER A 71 -10.31 -10.95 -7.95
CA SER A 71 -9.41 -11.55 -8.95
C SER A 71 -8.12 -10.75 -9.12
N ASN A 72 -8.23 -9.42 -9.16
CA ASN A 72 -7.09 -8.54 -9.33
C ASN A 72 -6.17 -8.53 -8.12
N LEU A 73 -6.69 -8.82 -6.92
CA LEU A 73 -5.92 -8.85 -5.69
C LEU A 73 -5.28 -10.21 -5.42
N GLN A 74 -5.58 -11.23 -6.21
CA GLN A 74 -5.09 -12.60 -5.96
C GLN A 74 -3.59 -12.67 -5.68
N PRO A 75 -2.70 -12.03 -6.48
CA PRO A 75 -1.26 -12.08 -6.22
C PRO A 75 -0.83 -11.36 -4.93
N PHE A 76 -1.70 -10.53 -4.36
CA PHE A 76 -1.37 -9.66 -3.23
C PHE A 76 -2.06 -10.07 -1.93
N LEU A 77 -2.78 -11.18 -1.92
CA LEU A 77 -3.51 -11.61 -0.72
C LEU A 77 -2.56 -11.86 0.45
N PRO A 78 -2.92 -11.38 1.66
CA PRO A 78 -2.10 -11.63 2.85
C PRO A 78 -1.96 -13.11 3.17
N THR A 79 -2.95 -13.91 2.80
CA THR A 79 -2.99 -15.36 3.05
C THR A 79 -1.95 -16.15 2.26
N ARG A 80 -1.23 -15.52 1.32
CA ARG A 80 -0.09 -16.17 0.67
C ARG A 80 1.08 -16.41 1.63
N PHE A 81 1.05 -15.73 2.77
CA PHE A 81 1.98 -15.98 3.86
C PHE A 81 1.25 -16.70 5.00
N PRO A 82 1.95 -17.47 5.85
CA PRO A 82 1.32 -18.18 6.97
C PRO A 82 1.04 -17.26 8.16
N ILE A 83 0.13 -16.35 7.97
CA ILE A 83 -0.25 -15.40 9.02
C ILE A 83 -1.75 -15.46 9.31
#